data_1d6c10e030e112c0a5fa068cbb0d9d90
#
_entry.id   1d6c10e030e112c0a5fa068cbb0d9d90
#
_cell.length_a   1.000
_cell.length_b   1.000
_cell.length_c   1.000
_cell.angle_alpha   90.00
_cell.angle_beta   90.00
_cell.angle_gamma   90.00
#
_symmetry.space_group_name_H-M   'P 1'
#
loop_
_entity.id
_entity.type
_entity.pdbx_description
1 polymer ?
#
loop_
_entity_poly.entity_id
_entity_poly.type
_entity_poly.pdbx_seq_one_letter_code
_entity_poly.pdbx_strand_id
1 'polypeptide(L)'
;MADWGDETMSDADRALRAYLRAVIFAEPVQMALLQKYGVRLADLRALRLLRDLGTVPISRFAEELGISRSTATGLIDRLEERGMVQRNASRIDRRVINIAVTERGRTALEDREVFQESLPGRRIAALPLDQQQQLALLLERLVGDDMVGHRAAWEPGPLTSTTSQ
;
A
#
# COMPACT_ATOMS: atom_id res chain seq x y z
N MET A 1 -10.56 -10.59 -32.44
CA MET A 1 -10.24 -10.84 -31.04
C MET A 1 -9.11 -11.85 -31.05
N ALA A 2 -7.86 -11.43 -30.88
CA ALA A 2 -6.70 -12.29 -31.08
C ALA A 2 -6.65 -13.32 -29.94
N ASP A 3 -6.73 -14.58 -30.32
CA ASP A 3 -6.46 -15.74 -29.49
C ASP A 3 -4.93 -15.76 -29.23
N TRP A 4 -4.52 -15.25 -28.06
CA TRP A 4 -3.15 -15.36 -27.61
C TRP A 4 -2.98 -16.73 -26.98
N GLY A 5 -2.55 -17.71 -27.83
CA GLY A 5 -2.33 -19.11 -27.52
C GLY A 5 -1.97 -19.42 -26.07
N ASP A 6 -2.91 -20.06 -25.39
CA ASP A 6 -2.84 -20.46 -23.98
C ASP A 6 -1.99 -21.73 -23.77
N GLU A 7 -1.53 -22.37 -24.85
CA GLU A 7 -0.89 -23.70 -24.77
C GLU A 7 0.60 -23.71 -24.41
N THR A 8 1.25 -22.55 -24.28
CA THR A 8 2.69 -22.46 -23.95
C THR A 8 3.00 -21.64 -22.69
N MET A 9 1.98 -21.15 -22.00
CA MET A 9 2.17 -20.28 -20.84
C MET A 9 2.43 -21.11 -19.57
N SER A 10 3.54 -20.81 -18.87
CA SER A 10 3.83 -21.44 -17.59
C SER A 10 2.80 -21.08 -16.50
N ASP A 11 2.70 -21.92 -15.46
CA ASP A 11 1.83 -21.62 -14.31
C ASP A 11 2.23 -20.32 -13.62
N ALA A 12 3.52 -19.99 -13.59
CA ALA A 12 4.02 -18.73 -13.06
C ALA A 12 3.52 -17.52 -13.87
N ASP A 13 3.53 -17.60 -15.22
CA ASP A 13 3.02 -16.52 -16.07
C ASP A 13 1.51 -16.35 -15.90
N ARG A 14 0.79 -17.47 -15.74
CA ARG A 14 -0.66 -17.46 -15.48
C ARG A 14 -0.96 -16.80 -14.14
N ALA A 15 -0.20 -17.14 -13.08
CA ALA A 15 -0.34 -16.55 -11.77
C ALA A 15 -0.01 -15.04 -11.78
N LEU A 16 1.06 -14.62 -12.48
CA LEU A 16 1.43 -13.22 -12.62
C LEU A 16 0.33 -12.41 -13.34
N ARG A 17 -0.23 -12.94 -14.42
CA ARG A 17 -1.36 -12.28 -15.12
C ARG A 17 -2.60 -12.18 -14.25
N ALA A 18 -2.91 -13.22 -13.46
CA ALA A 18 -4.03 -13.19 -12.54
C ALA A 18 -3.82 -12.15 -11.44
N TYR A 19 -2.61 -12.06 -10.90
CA TYR A 19 -2.21 -11.04 -9.92
C TYR A 19 -2.37 -9.62 -10.48
N LEU A 20 -1.82 -9.33 -11.67
CA LEU A 20 -1.94 -8.01 -12.30
C LEU A 20 -3.41 -7.61 -12.54
N ARG A 21 -4.25 -8.56 -12.98
CA ARG A 21 -5.70 -8.34 -13.10
C ARG A 21 -6.35 -8.06 -11.75
N ALA A 22 -5.94 -8.77 -10.69
CA ALA A 22 -6.47 -8.55 -9.35
C ALA A 22 -6.09 -7.17 -8.79
N VAL A 23 -4.87 -6.68 -9.08
CA VAL A 23 -4.43 -5.34 -8.70
C VAL A 23 -5.32 -4.26 -9.34
N ILE A 24 -5.57 -4.35 -10.66
CA ILE A 24 -6.47 -3.44 -11.37
C ILE A 24 -7.90 -3.56 -10.83
N PHE A 25 -8.36 -4.78 -10.58
CA PHE A 25 -9.69 -5.04 -10.03
C PHE A 25 -9.87 -4.46 -8.62
N ALA A 26 -8.80 -4.30 -7.85
CA ALA A 26 -8.81 -3.71 -6.52
C ALA A 26 -8.73 -2.16 -6.53
N GLU A 27 -8.42 -1.54 -7.67
CA GLU A 27 -8.28 -0.07 -7.78
C GLU A 27 -9.52 0.69 -7.29
N PRO A 28 -10.77 0.31 -7.62
CA PRO A 28 -11.96 0.99 -7.14
C PRO A 28 -12.08 1.04 -5.61
N VAL A 29 -11.55 0.04 -4.90
CA VAL A 29 -11.52 0.02 -3.42
C VAL A 29 -10.62 1.13 -2.90
N GLN A 30 -9.44 1.28 -3.50
CA GLN A 30 -8.51 2.36 -3.14
C GLN A 30 -9.12 3.72 -3.42
N MET A 31 -9.78 3.89 -4.59
CA MET A 31 -10.47 5.14 -4.94
C MET A 31 -11.60 5.47 -3.96
N ALA A 32 -12.39 4.48 -3.53
CA ALA A 32 -13.43 4.68 -2.53
C ALA A 32 -12.86 5.14 -1.18
N LEU A 33 -11.73 4.55 -0.73
CA LEU A 33 -11.03 5.00 0.48
C LEU A 33 -10.52 6.44 0.33
N LEU A 34 -9.88 6.76 -0.82
CA LEU A 34 -9.37 8.11 -1.09
C LEU A 34 -10.51 9.14 -1.03
N GLN A 35 -11.66 8.82 -1.62
CA GLN A 35 -12.84 9.68 -1.63
C GLN A 35 -13.49 9.83 -0.25
N LYS A 36 -13.73 8.68 0.45
CA LYS A 36 -14.37 8.67 1.78
C LYS A 36 -13.58 9.47 2.82
N TYR A 37 -12.25 9.39 2.78
CA TYR A 37 -11.37 10.02 3.76
C TYR A 37 -10.72 11.32 3.28
N GLY A 38 -10.95 11.72 2.04
CA GLY A 38 -10.37 12.93 1.44
C GLY A 38 -8.84 12.90 1.37
N VAL A 39 -8.24 11.72 1.25
CA VAL A 39 -6.78 11.51 1.22
C VAL A 39 -6.30 11.20 -0.21
N ARG A 40 -5.00 11.35 -0.43
CA ARG A 40 -4.34 10.99 -1.69
C ARG A 40 -3.71 9.60 -1.56
N LEU A 41 -3.37 8.98 -2.69
CA LEU A 41 -2.67 7.69 -2.68
C LEU A 41 -1.35 7.75 -1.90
N ALA A 42 -0.60 8.86 -2.02
CA ALA A 42 0.62 9.08 -1.24
C ALA A 42 0.35 9.13 0.28
N ASP A 43 -0.78 9.69 0.70
CA ASP A 43 -1.20 9.76 2.09
C ASP A 43 -1.51 8.35 2.65
N LEU A 44 -2.21 7.49 1.86
CA LEU A 44 -2.46 6.09 2.24
C LEU A 44 -1.15 5.27 2.34
N ARG A 45 -0.22 5.48 1.41
CA ARG A 45 1.10 4.81 1.47
C ARG A 45 1.86 5.22 2.73
N ALA A 46 1.85 6.51 3.04
CA ALA A 46 2.48 7.05 4.24
C ALA A 46 1.85 6.49 5.53
N LEU A 47 0.52 6.41 5.58
CA LEU A 47 -0.18 5.83 6.73
C LEU A 47 0.14 4.34 6.91
N ARG A 48 0.21 3.56 5.83
CA ARG A 48 0.61 2.13 5.88
C ARG A 48 2.01 1.97 6.44
N LEU A 49 2.98 2.69 5.87
CA LEU A 49 4.35 2.66 6.36
C LEU A 49 4.43 3.06 7.84
N LEU A 50 3.76 4.15 8.23
CA LEU A 50 3.78 4.62 9.61
C LEU A 50 3.11 3.64 10.58
N ARG A 51 2.04 2.93 10.15
CA ARG A 51 1.44 1.85 10.92
C ARG A 51 2.45 0.74 11.20
N ASP A 52 3.20 0.34 10.18
CA ASP A 52 4.15 -0.77 10.26
C ASP A 52 5.41 -0.39 11.07
N LEU A 53 5.86 0.86 10.96
CA LEU A 53 6.98 1.41 11.76
C LEU A 53 6.60 1.70 13.22
N GLY A 54 5.31 1.90 13.52
CA GLY A 54 4.84 2.35 14.83
C GLY A 54 5.16 3.82 15.09
N THR A 55 5.63 4.13 16.31
CA THR A 55 5.99 5.50 16.70
C THR A 55 7.43 5.79 16.37
N VAL A 56 7.69 6.68 15.44
CA VAL A 56 9.05 6.99 14.94
C VAL A 56 9.28 8.49 14.76
N PRO A 57 10.55 8.95 14.79
CA PRO A 57 10.90 10.33 14.41
C PRO A 57 10.56 10.60 12.94
N ILE A 58 10.20 11.86 12.62
CA ILE A 58 9.93 12.29 11.23
C ILE A 58 11.12 12.01 10.30
N SER A 59 12.37 12.14 10.81
CA SER A 59 13.57 11.85 10.03
C SER A 59 13.63 10.42 9.55
N ARG A 60 13.39 9.45 10.44
CA ARG A 60 13.35 8.03 10.09
C ARG A 60 12.22 7.73 9.10
N PHE A 61 11.05 8.28 9.33
CA PHE A 61 9.93 8.14 8.40
C PHE A 61 10.26 8.67 6.99
N ALA A 62 10.94 9.83 6.88
CA ALA A 62 11.37 10.39 5.60
C ALA A 62 12.39 9.48 4.89
N GLU A 63 13.35 8.91 5.63
CA GLU A 63 14.35 7.97 5.13
C GLU A 63 13.68 6.70 4.57
N GLU A 64 12.75 6.12 5.31
CA GLU A 64 12.03 4.90 4.88
C GLU A 64 11.14 5.14 3.64
N LEU A 65 10.54 6.35 3.52
CA LEU A 65 9.80 6.72 2.30
C LEU A 65 10.70 7.13 1.13
N GLY A 66 12.01 7.35 1.34
CA GLY A 66 12.93 7.84 0.32
C GLY A 66 12.63 9.28 -0.14
N ILE A 67 12.09 10.14 0.75
CA ILE A 67 11.72 11.52 0.45
C ILE A 67 12.48 12.51 1.34
N SER A 68 12.50 13.78 0.95
CA SER A 68 13.11 14.83 1.76
C SER A 68 12.34 15.05 3.06
N ARG A 69 13.04 15.51 4.12
CA ARG A 69 12.41 15.82 5.41
C ARG A 69 11.32 16.90 5.28
N SER A 70 11.51 17.87 4.40
CA SER A 70 10.50 18.91 4.14
C SER A 70 9.24 18.33 3.51
N THR A 71 9.40 17.43 2.53
CA THR A 71 8.27 16.71 1.91
C THR A 71 7.53 15.85 2.93
N ALA A 72 8.27 15.12 3.78
CA ALA A 72 7.69 14.33 4.86
C ALA A 72 6.91 15.21 5.85
N THR A 73 7.47 16.36 6.24
CA THR A 73 6.80 17.30 7.14
C THR A 73 5.46 17.76 6.55
N GLY A 74 5.43 18.24 5.30
CA GLY A 74 4.19 18.68 4.65
C GLY A 74 3.17 17.55 4.45
N LEU A 75 3.63 16.30 4.30
CA LEU A 75 2.75 15.13 4.25
C LEU A 75 2.14 14.85 5.63
N ILE A 76 2.94 14.88 6.68
CA ILE A 76 2.48 14.69 8.06
C ILE A 76 1.54 15.82 8.50
N ASP A 77 1.80 17.08 8.13
CA ASP A 77 0.90 18.21 8.42
C ASP A 77 -0.52 17.93 7.89
N ARG A 78 -0.63 17.52 6.63
CA ARG A 78 -1.93 17.18 6.02
C ARG A 78 -2.64 16.02 6.71
N LEU A 79 -1.89 15.00 7.12
CA LEU A 79 -2.46 13.83 7.83
C LEU A 79 -2.87 14.19 9.26
N GLU A 80 -2.14 15.06 9.93
CA GLU A 80 -2.46 15.57 11.26
C GLU A 80 -3.69 16.47 11.23
N GLU A 81 -3.82 17.38 10.24
CA GLU A 81 -5.03 18.18 10.01
C GLU A 81 -6.28 17.32 9.85
N ARG A 82 -6.13 16.11 9.28
CA ARG A 82 -7.23 15.15 9.15
C ARG A 82 -7.41 14.23 10.37
N GLY A 83 -6.58 14.43 11.40
CA GLY A 83 -6.62 13.64 12.62
C GLY A 83 -6.17 12.18 12.43
N MET A 84 -5.42 11.86 11.36
CA MET A 84 -4.97 10.49 11.03
C MET A 84 -3.60 10.17 11.59
N VAL A 85 -2.81 11.20 11.86
CA VAL A 85 -1.48 11.13 12.49
C VAL A 85 -1.47 12.11 13.66
N GLN A 86 -0.69 11.80 14.67
CA GLN A 86 -0.41 12.68 15.79
C GLN A 86 1.09 12.86 15.99
N ARG A 87 1.49 14.06 16.44
CA ARG A 87 2.85 14.37 16.85
C ARG A 87 2.96 14.33 18.37
N ASN A 88 4.02 13.70 18.84
CA ASN A 88 4.32 13.63 20.27
C ASN A 88 5.80 13.98 20.48
N ALA A 89 6.11 14.80 21.48
CA ALA A 89 7.49 14.99 21.91
C ALA A 89 8.06 13.65 22.43
N SER A 90 9.27 13.32 22.06
CA SER A 90 9.95 12.15 22.59
C SER A 90 10.12 12.29 24.12
N ARG A 91 9.92 11.19 24.84
CA ARG A 91 10.16 11.12 26.29
C ARG A 91 11.64 11.15 26.64
N ILE A 92 12.50 10.78 25.70
CA ILE A 92 13.96 10.69 25.90
C ILE A 92 14.62 12.03 25.56
N ASP A 93 14.26 12.63 24.42
CA ASP A 93 14.77 13.93 23.98
C ASP A 93 13.61 14.77 23.43
N ARG A 94 13.23 15.82 24.16
CA ARG A 94 12.13 16.74 23.81
C ARG A 94 12.35 17.48 22.48
N ARG A 95 13.58 17.50 21.95
CA ARG A 95 13.90 18.09 20.64
C ARG A 95 13.47 17.20 19.49
N VAL A 96 13.20 15.90 19.78
CA VAL A 96 12.76 14.92 18.78
C VAL A 96 11.24 14.85 18.79
N ILE A 97 10.64 15.11 17.66
CA ILE A 97 9.20 14.94 17.43
C ILE A 97 8.97 13.56 16.81
N ASN A 98 8.26 12.72 17.52
CA ASN A 98 7.79 11.43 17.03
C ASN A 98 6.41 11.60 16.43
N ILE A 99 6.12 10.77 15.42
CA ILE A 99 4.82 10.67 14.77
C ILE A 99 4.27 9.26 14.93
N ALA A 100 2.95 9.16 15.03
CA ALA A 100 2.25 7.89 15.13
C ALA A 100 0.88 7.97 14.44
N VAL A 101 0.40 6.85 13.91
CA VAL A 101 -0.96 6.73 13.36
C VAL A 101 -1.96 6.78 14.52
N THR A 102 -3.02 7.57 14.35
CA THR A 102 -4.16 7.61 15.28
C THR A 102 -5.13 6.46 15.01
N GLU A 103 -6.15 6.31 15.88
CA GLU A 103 -7.24 5.36 15.63
C GLU A 103 -7.98 5.67 14.32
N ARG A 104 -8.24 6.96 14.04
CA ARG A 104 -8.85 7.39 12.77
C ARG A 104 -7.98 7.01 11.56
N GLY A 105 -6.65 7.13 11.67
CA GLY A 105 -5.74 6.72 10.61
C GLY A 105 -5.76 5.20 10.39
N ARG A 106 -5.84 4.39 11.45
CA ARG A 106 -6.01 2.93 11.36
C ARG A 106 -7.32 2.57 10.69
N THR A 107 -8.42 3.16 11.12
CA THR A 107 -9.75 2.95 10.52
C THR A 107 -9.74 3.27 9.02
N ALA A 108 -9.06 4.35 8.60
CA ALA A 108 -8.96 4.69 7.18
C ALA A 108 -8.19 3.65 6.35
N LEU A 109 -7.24 2.92 6.95
CA LEU A 109 -6.51 1.85 6.28
C LEU A 109 -7.28 0.53 6.21
N GLU A 110 -8.17 0.27 7.17
CA GLU A 110 -8.84 -1.02 7.39
C GLU A 110 -10.37 -0.87 7.39
N ASP A 111 -10.89 0.05 6.58
CA ASP A 111 -12.34 0.31 6.52
C ASP A 111 -13.09 -0.90 5.96
N ARG A 112 -13.61 -1.69 6.89
CA ARG A 112 -14.32 -2.95 6.58
C ARG A 112 -15.55 -2.71 5.72
N GLU A 113 -16.26 -1.62 5.92
CA GLU A 113 -17.44 -1.27 5.14
C GLU A 113 -17.08 -1.06 3.67
N VAL A 114 -16.06 -0.22 3.40
CA VAL A 114 -15.57 0.01 2.04
C VAL A 114 -15.08 -1.29 1.40
N PHE A 115 -14.35 -2.13 2.16
CA PHE A 115 -13.88 -3.40 1.64
C PHE A 115 -15.00 -4.38 1.34
N GLN A 116 -15.94 -4.57 2.27
CA GLN A 116 -17.04 -5.53 2.13
C GLN A 116 -18.05 -5.12 1.06
N GLU A 117 -18.36 -3.84 0.94
CA GLU A 117 -19.29 -3.32 -0.06
C GLU A 117 -18.68 -3.21 -1.47
N SER A 118 -17.37 -3.28 -1.58
CA SER A 118 -16.68 -3.28 -2.86
C SER A 118 -17.00 -4.52 -3.69
N LEU A 119 -16.87 -4.42 -5.01
CA LEU A 119 -17.02 -5.58 -5.89
C LEU A 119 -16.01 -6.70 -5.57
N PRO A 120 -14.70 -6.42 -5.34
CA PRO A 120 -13.76 -7.44 -4.86
C PRO A 120 -14.21 -8.09 -3.55
N GLY A 121 -14.62 -7.29 -2.56
CA GLY A 121 -15.05 -7.81 -1.26
C GLY A 121 -16.23 -8.77 -1.37
N ARG A 122 -17.28 -8.38 -2.12
CA ARG A 122 -18.44 -9.26 -2.36
C ARG A 122 -18.06 -10.54 -3.09
N ARG A 123 -17.16 -10.49 -4.08
CA ARG A 123 -16.70 -11.69 -4.79
C ARG A 123 -15.87 -12.61 -3.92
N ILE A 124 -15.00 -12.07 -3.08
CA ILE A 124 -14.23 -12.87 -2.11
C ILE A 124 -15.18 -13.51 -1.08
N ALA A 125 -16.14 -12.75 -0.56
CA ALA A 125 -17.14 -13.26 0.39
C ALA A 125 -18.03 -14.38 -0.19
N ALA A 126 -18.22 -14.40 -1.51
CA ALA A 126 -18.98 -15.44 -2.20
C ALA A 126 -18.19 -16.75 -2.45
N LEU A 127 -16.87 -16.75 -2.21
CA LEU A 127 -16.07 -17.98 -2.31
C LEU A 127 -16.38 -18.93 -1.15
N PRO A 128 -16.26 -20.25 -1.33
CA PRO A 128 -16.21 -21.21 -0.22
C PRO A 128 -15.14 -20.84 0.79
N LEU A 129 -15.38 -21.18 2.07
CA LEU A 129 -14.50 -20.77 3.20
C LEU A 129 -13.05 -21.25 3.01
N ASP A 130 -12.87 -22.48 2.53
CA ASP A 130 -11.55 -23.06 2.24
C ASP A 130 -10.80 -22.26 1.16
N GLN A 131 -11.50 -21.80 0.13
CA GLN A 131 -10.91 -20.95 -0.91
C GLN A 131 -10.60 -19.55 -0.42
N GLN A 132 -11.41 -18.96 0.47
CA GLN A 132 -11.08 -17.68 1.11
C GLN A 132 -9.80 -17.80 1.93
N GLN A 133 -9.65 -18.88 2.73
CA GLN A 133 -8.46 -19.14 3.52
C GLN A 133 -7.22 -19.37 2.64
N GLN A 134 -7.37 -20.15 1.57
CA GLN A 134 -6.30 -20.40 0.61
C GLN A 134 -5.84 -19.12 -0.09
N LEU A 135 -6.78 -18.28 -0.51
CA LEU A 135 -6.49 -16.98 -1.14
C LEU A 135 -5.72 -16.07 -0.19
N ALA A 136 -6.18 -15.97 1.09
CA ALA A 136 -5.49 -15.16 2.09
C ALA A 136 -4.05 -15.63 2.28
N LEU A 137 -3.84 -16.95 2.51
CA LEU A 137 -2.52 -17.53 2.69
C LEU A 137 -1.57 -17.28 1.51
N LEU A 138 -2.08 -17.43 0.27
CA LEU A 138 -1.28 -17.22 -0.94
C LEU A 138 -0.88 -15.76 -1.12
N LEU A 139 -1.80 -14.82 -0.85
CA LEU A 139 -1.53 -13.39 -0.93
C LEU A 139 -0.56 -12.93 0.17
N GLU A 140 -0.71 -13.43 1.40
CA GLU A 140 0.22 -13.15 2.50
C GLU A 140 1.64 -13.65 2.18
N ARG A 141 1.76 -14.85 1.63
CA ARG A 141 3.07 -15.39 1.18
C ARG A 141 3.67 -14.61 0.00
N LEU A 142 2.83 -14.13 -0.92
CA LEU A 142 3.28 -13.35 -2.07
C LEU A 142 3.79 -11.97 -1.64
N VAL A 143 3.09 -11.33 -0.70
CA VAL A 143 3.44 -10.01 -0.19
C VAL A 143 4.64 -10.09 0.76
N GLY A 144 4.78 -11.20 1.52
CA GLY A 144 5.85 -11.40 2.50
C GLY A 144 5.83 -10.38 3.63
N ASP A 145 6.78 -10.49 4.54
CA ASP A 145 7.02 -9.49 5.59
C ASP A 145 7.74 -8.24 5.07
N ASP A 146 8.12 -8.22 3.79
CA ASP A 146 8.94 -7.18 3.15
C ASP A 146 8.20 -5.87 2.85
N MET A 147 6.93 -5.74 3.23
CA MET A 147 6.19 -4.48 3.06
C MET A 147 6.79 -3.29 3.85
N VAL A 148 7.66 -3.57 4.82
CA VAL A 148 8.35 -2.57 5.63
C VAL A 148 9.59 -1.99 4.93
N GLY A 149 10.05 -2.60 3.84
CA GLY A 149 11.32 -2.26 3.19
C GLY A 149 11.26 -1.91 1.71
N HIS A 150 10.20 -1.29 1.20
CA HIS A 150 10.08 -0.98 -0.24
C HIS A 150 11.00 0.16 -0.73
N ARG A 151 12.27 0.14 -0.28
CA ARG A 151 13.33 0.93 -0.89
C ARG A 151 13.91 0.29 -2.16
N ALA A 152 13.52 -0.93 -2.51
CA ALA A 152 14.27 -1.75 -3.46
C ALA A 152 13.53 -2.25 -4.71
N ALA A 153 12.26 -1.93 -4.94
CA ALA A 153 11.51 -2.61 -6.00
C ALA A 153 11.47 -1.90 -7.36
N TRP A 154 12.07 -0.74 -7.51
CA TRP A 154 12.16 -0.08 -8.80
C TRP A 154 13.56 0.48 -9.05
N GLU A 155 14.50 -0.36 -9.48
CA GLU A 155 15.61 0.09 -10.31
C GLU A 155 15.13 0.00 -11.77
N PRO A 156 14.95 1.13 -12.48
CA PRO A 156 14.73 1.08 -13.92
C PRO A 156 15.98 0.45 -14.53
N GLY A 157 15.82 -0.74 -15.10
CA GLY A 157 16.87 -1.33 -15.91
C GLY A 157 17.33 -0.35 -16.98
N PRO A 158 18.58 -0.42 -17.45
CA PRO A 158 19.10 0.50 -18.46
C PRO A 158 18.16 0.46 -19.67
N LEU A 159 17.63 1.64 -20.03
CA LEU A 159 16.88 1.81 -21.26
C LEU A 159 17.86 1.46 -22.40
N THR A 160 17.71 0.26 -22.95
CA THR A 160 18.43 -0.11 -24.16
C THR A 160 17.93 0.81 -25.26
N SER A 161 18.69 1.87 -25.53
CA SER A 161 18.52 2.70 -26.72
C SER A 161 18.79 1.83 -27.94
N THR A 162 17.74 1.31 -28.56
CA THR A 162 17.84 0.71 -29.90
C THR A 162 18.09 1.85 -30.88
N THR A 163 19.36 2.14 -31.13
CA THR A 163 19.77 2.96 -32.26
C THR A 163 19.54 2.12 -33.52
N SER A 164 18.48 2.46 -34.25
CA SER A 164 18.32 1.99 -35.64
C SER A 164 19.40 2.62 -36.50
N GLN A 165 20.20 1.78 -37.12
CA GLN A 165 20.90 2.10 -38.36
C GLN A 165 20.06 1.61 -39.54
#